data_0cc9a5aa17d56832878a977b82d9dcad
#
_entry.id   0cc9a5aa17d56832878a977b82d9dcad
#
_cell.length_a   1.000
_cell.length_b   1.000
_cell.length_c   1.000
_cell.angle_alpha   90.00
_cell.angle_beta   90.00
_cell.angle_gamma   90.00
#
_symmetry.space_group_name_H-M   'P 1'
#
loop_
_entity.id
_entity.type
_entity.pdbx_description
1 polymer ?
#
loop_
_entity_poly.entity_id
_entity_poly.type
_entity_poly.pdbx_seq_one_letter_code
_entity_poly.pdbx_strand_id
1 'polypeptide(L)'
;VLHLVAAAGADLGAALHDLPSGLVAMTRHPSCFMGAASPHAATIEAPINHLGELTLVAGGLAELIDSERSMAIVGVDCVFIAPPEIPSPVRYQYLMHRRADFTHDQYLARYESIHSEFGLRTPNLAGYVQFHVDLEASAELATRARCHAKPCDSMSELHLDSMEHFIEGVIAHPEVGAEAQADEERFVARELSFGFTHTVL
;
A
#
# COMPACT_ATOMS: atom_id res chain seq x y z
N VAL A 1 -8.71 -1.71 1.68
CA VAL A 1 -7.91 -0.56 1.21
C VAL A 1 -8.36 -0.15 -0.18
N LEU A 2 -8.46 1.13 -0.44
CA LEU A 2 -8.66 1.72 -1.77
C LEU A 2 -7.43 2.53 -2.16
N HIS A 3 -6.87 2.25 -3.33
CA HIS A 3 -5.83 3.06 -3.96
C HIS A 3 -6.44 3.81 -5.13
N LEU A 4 -6.56 5.13 -5.01
CA LEU A 4 -7.34 5.96 -5.89
C LEU A 4 -6.47 6.80 -6.83
N VAL A 5 -6.71 6.68 -8.12
CA VAL A 5 -6.15 7.56 -9.15
C VAL A 5 -7.14 8.67 -9.42
N ALA A 6 -6.71 9.93 -9.35
CA ALA A 6 -7.58 11.06 -9.63
C ALA A 6 -7.95 11.10 -11.13
N ALA A 7 -9.21 11.40 -11.42
CA ALA A 7 -9.65 11.78 -12.76
C ALA A 7 -8.93 13.08 -13.19
N ALA A 8 -8.87 13.33 -14.50
CA ALA A 8 -8.17 14.50 -15.03
C ALA A 8 -8.76 15.80 -14.46
N GLY A 9 -7.93 16.57 -13.75
CA GLY A 9 -8.31 17.84 -13.12
C GLY A 9 -9.05 17.73 -11.78
N ALA A 10 -9.26 16.51 -11.25
CA ALA A 10 -9.89 16.32 -9.94
C ALA A 10 -8.88 16.49 -8.80
N ASP A 11 -9.31 17.08 -7.70
CA ASP A 11 -8.59 17.17 -6.42
C ASP A 11 -9.25 16.25 -5.41
N LEU A 12 -8.60 15.13 -5.10
CA LEU A 12 -9.07 14.19 -4.08
C LEU A 12 -8.76 14.67 -2.65
N GLY A 13 -7.73 15.51 -2.46
CA GLY A 13 -7.32 15.96 -1.14
C GLY A 13 -8.46 16.65 -0.39
N ALA A 14 -9.15 17.58 -1.03
CA ALA A 14 -10.28 18.29 -0.43
C ALA A 14 -11.45 17.36 -0.04
N ALA A 15 -11.69 16.31 -0.84
CA ALA A 15 -12.80 15.37 -0.60
C ALA A 15 -12.50 14.37 0.53
N LEU A 16 -11.25 14.26 0.99
CA LEU A 16 -10.82 13.29 2.00
C LEU A 16 -10.72 13.86 3.43
N HIS A 17 -10.92 15.16 3.61
CA HIS A 17 -10.81 15.77 4.94
C HIS A 17 -11.94 15.40 5.91
N ASP A 18 -13.12 15.04 5.41
CA ASP A 18 -14.32 14.76 6.20
C ASP A 18 -14.74 13.29 6.12
N LEU A 19 -13.76 12.36 6.23
CA LEU A 19 -14.08 10.94 6.24
C LEU A 19 -14.74 10.48 7.54
N PRO A 20 -15.61 9.45 7.49
CA PRO A 20 -16.13 8.80 8.68
C PRO A 20 -15.03 8.34 9.63
N SER A 21 -15.29 8.40 10.94
CA SER A 21 -14.37 7.87 11.96
C SER A 21 -14.07 6.39 11.71
N GLY A 22 -12.83 5.99 11.88
CA GLY A 22 -12.38 4.61 11.63
C GLY A 22 -11.81 4.37 10.23
N LEU A 23 -11.89 5.36 9.33
CA LEU A 23 -11.16 5.35 8.05
C LEU A 23 -9.89 6.19 8.18
N VAL A 24 -8.81 5.71 7.57
CA VAL A 24 -7.54 6.44 7.46
C VAL A 24 -7.37 6.88 6.02
N ALA A 25 -7.25 8.20 5.81
CA ALA A 25 -6.94 8.76 4.51
C ALA A 25 -5.48 9.15 4.41
N MET A 26 -4.92 8.94 3.25
CA MET A 26 -3.55 9.31 2.92
C MET A 26 -3.52 9.95 1.55
N THR A 27 -2.70 10.97 1.38
CA THR A 27 -2.47 11.63 0.09
C THR A 27 -1.02 11.47 -0.34
N ARG A 28 -0.75 11.73 -1.61
CA ARG A 28 0.60 11.63 -2.18
C ARG A 28 1.59 12.49 -1.40
N HIS A 29 2.68 11.89 -0.92
CA HIS A 29 3.80 12.62 -0.32
C HIS A 29 4.60 13.35 -1.43
N PRO A 30 5.07 14.59 -1.20
CA PRO A 30 5.85 15.33 -2.19
C PRO A 30 7.19 14.68 -2.54
N SER A 31 7.79 13.95 -1.60
CA SER A 31 9.04 13.22 -1.83
C SER A 31 8.74 11.81 -2.34
N CYS A 32 9.37 11.43 -3.44
CA CYS A 32 9.31 10.08 -3.99
C CYS A 32 10.54 9.30 -3.52
N PHE A 33 10.33 8.20 -2.81
CA PHE A 33 11.37 7.21 -2.58
C PHE A 33 11.46 6.31 -3.82
N MET A 34 12.69 6.02 -4.27
CA MET A 34 12.96 5.16 -5.45
C MET A 34 12.44 5.68 -6.81
N GLY A 35 12.20 6.96 -6.95
CA GLY A 35 12.22 7.65 -8.25
C GLY A 35 10.94 7.66 -9.09
N ALA A 36 9.86 6.99 -8.69
CA ALA A 36 8.60 7.06 -9.41
C ALA A 36 7.54 7.86 -8.62
N ALA A 37 6.91 8.82 -9.28
CA ALA A 37 5.71 9.44 -8.72
C ALA A 37 4.60 8.40 -8.62
N SER A 38 3.93 8.31 -7.44
CA SER A 38 2.78 7.44 -7.25
C SER A 38 1.73 7.70 -8.34
N PRO A 39 1.19 6.67 -9.00
CA PRO A 39 0.02 6.82 -9.85
C PRO A 39 -1.23 7.15 -9.01
N HIS A 40 -1.25 6.73 -7.74
CA HIS A 40 -2.36 6.98 -6.83
C HIS A 40 -2.25 8.38 -6.21
N ALA A 41 -3.34 9.12 -6.28
CA ALA A 41 -3.45 10.45 -5.67
C ALA A 41 -3.78 10.33 -4.17
N ALA A 42 -4.48 9.25 -3.80
CA ALA A 42 -4.89 8.99 -2.43
C ALA A 42 -5.01 7.48 -2.15
N THR A 43 -4.90 7.12 -0.88
CA THR A 43 -5.25 5.81 -0.35
C THR A 43 -6.23 5.98 0.80
N ILE A 44 -7.22 5.09 0.90
CA ILE A 44 -8.14 5.02 2.04
C ILE A 44 -8.10 3.62 2.61
N GLU A 45 -7.81 3.52 3.90
CA GLU A 45 -7.81 2.27 4.65
C GLU A 45 -8.99 2.22 5.61
N ALA A 46 -9.52 1.03 5.80
CA ALA A 46 -10.59 0.77 6.74
C ALA A 46 -10.48 -0.66 7.30
N PRO A 47 -10.71 -0.86 8.60
CA PRO A 47 -10.95 -2.19 9.14
C PRO A 47 -12.18 -2.84 8.49
N ILE A 48 -12.25 -4.17 8.50
CA ILE A 48 -13.31 -4.92 7.82
C ILE A 48 -14.74 -4.56 8.31
N ASN A 49 -14.88 -4.19 9.58
CA ASN A 49 -16.16 -3.75 10.14
C ASN A 49 -16.64 -2.38 9.62
N HIS A 50 -15.78 -1.63 8.92
CA HIS A 50 -16.09 -0.34 8.27
C HIS A 50 -16.19 -0.47 6.73
N LEU A 51 -16.32 -1.69 6.20
CA LEU A 51 -16.40 -1.91 4.75
C LEU A 51 -17.59 -1.19 4.11
N GLY A 52 -18.70 -1.06 4.85
CA GLY A 52 -19.89 -0.33 4.41
C GLY A 52 -19.60 1.16 4.18
N GLU A 53 -18.95 1.81 5.14
CA GLU A 53 -18.54 3.20 5.05
C GLU A 53 -17.54 3.42 3.93
N LEU A 54 -16.55 2.53 3.79
CA LEU A 54 -15.57 2.58 2.72
C LEU A 54 -16.24 2.53 1.34
N THR A 55 -17.26 1.67 1.18
CA THR A 55 -18.03 1.57 -0.07
C THR A 55 -18.84 2.83 -0.35
N LEU A 56 -19.44 3.44 0.68
CA LEU A 56 -20.17 4.70 0.53
C LEU A 56 -19.25 5.86 0.15
N VAL A 57 -18.07 5.95 0.77
CA VAL A 57 -17.05 6.93 0.43
C VAL A 57 -16.61 6.75 -1.02
N ALA A 58 -16.31 5.52 -1.45
CA ALA A 58 -15.95 5.23 -2.83
C ALA A 58 -17.04 5.66 -3.82
N GLY A 59 -18.32 5.43 -3.48
CA GLY A 59 -19.46 5.89 -4.28
C GLY A 59 -19.53 7.42 -4.40
N GLY A 60 -19.24 8.14 -3.32
CA GLY A 60 -19.17 9.61 -3.31
C GLY A 60 -18.00 10.18 -4.12
N LEU A 61 -16.92 9.41 -4.27
CA LEU A 61 -15.74 9.80 -5.05
C LEU A 61 -15.78 9.37 -6.51
N ALA A 62 -16.81 8.65 -6.96
CA ALA A 62 -16.85 8.01 -8.27
C ALA A 62 -16.58 8.94 -9.47
N GLU A 63 -17.03 10.20 -9.39
CA GLU A 63 -16.80 11.19 -10.44
C GLU A 63 -15.41 11.87 -10.35
N LEU A 64 -14.70 11.66 -9.25
CA LEU A 64 -13.38 12.25 -8.99
C LEU A 64 -12.23 11.28 -9.25
N ILE A 65 -12.53 10.00 -9.51
CA ILE A 65 -11.52 8.96 -9.71
C ILE A 65 -11.52 8.42 -11.15
N ASP A 66 -10.34 7.99 -11.58
CA ASP A 66 -10.20 7.13 -12.76
C ASP A 66 -10.43 5.67 -12.30
N SER A 67 -11.63 5.16 -12.55
CA SER A 67 -12.05 3.83 -12.09
C SER A 67 -11.21 2.69 -12.68
N GLU A 68 -10.75 2.83 -13.93
CA GLU A 68 -9.94 1.80 -14.61
C GLU A 68 -8.53 1.67 -14.02
N ARG A 69 -8.05 2.73 -13.37
CA ARG A 69 -6.73 2.78 -12.76
C ARG A 69 -6.75 2.72 -11.24
N SER A 70 -7.92 2.88 -10.64
CA SER A 70 -8.10 2.77 -9.19
C SER A 70 -8.28 1.31 -8.78
N MET A 71 -7.68 0.94 -7.64
CA MET A 71 -7.62 -0.44 -7.12
C MET A 71 -8.32 -0.54 -5.78
N ALA A 72 -9.04 -1.63 -5.57
CA ALA A 72 -9.60 -2.00 -4.27
C ALA A 72 -9.04 -3.36 -3.84
N ILE A 73 -8.54 -3.45 -2.61
CA ILE A 73 -8.01 -4.67 -2.03
C ILE A 73 -8.59 -4.93 -0.64
N VAL A 74 -8.85 -6.20 -0.36
CA VAL A 74 -9.20 -6.74 0.96
C VAL A 74 -8.13 -7.75 1.35
N GLY A 75 -7.81 -7.88 2.62
CA GLY A 75 -6.79 -8.83 3.05
C GLY A 75 -6.60 -8.83 4.56
N VAL A 76 -5.49 -9.40 4.97
CA VAL A 76 -5.11 -9.57 6.38
C VAL A 76 -3.75 -8.91 6.62
N ASP A 77 -3.66 -8.17 7.72
CA ASP A 77 -2.41 -7.60 8.21
C ASP A 77 -1.60 -8.66 8.95
N CYS A 78 -0.38 -8.91 8.46
CA CYS A 78 0.67 -9.65 9.17
C CYS A 78 1.65 -8.63 9.75
N VAL A 79 1.52 -8.37 11.05
CA VAL A 79 2.28 -7.32 11.75
C VAL A 79 3.63 -7.87 12.20
N PHE A 80 4.73 -7.34 11.67
CA PHE A 80 6.10 -7.70 12.04
C PHE A 80 6.74 -6.70 13.01
N ILE A 81 6.53 -5.41 12.78
CA ILE A 81 6.86 -4.33 13.71
C ILE A 81 5.55 -3.57 13.96
N ALA A 82 5.05 -3.59 15.19
CA ALA A 82 3.79 -2.95 15.52
C ALA A 82 3.86 -1.44 15.24
N PRO A 83 2.92 -0.91 14.44
CA PRO A 83 2.82 0.53 14.26
C PRO A 83 2.58 1.25 15.59
N PRO A 84 3.06 2.51 15.73
CA PRO A 84 2.82 3.28 16.94
C PRO A 84 1.33 3.63 17.12
N GLU A 85 0.89 3.83 18.37
CA GLU A 85 -0.50 4.24 18.69
C GLU A 85 -0.89 5.56 18.05
N ILE A 86 0.06 6.51 18.01
CA ILE A 86 -0.10 7.75 17.23
C ILE A 86 0.37 7.43 15.80
N PRO A 87 -0.50 7.52 14.80
CA PRO A 87 -0.15 7.17 13.45
C PRO A 87 1.10 7.92 12.95
N SER A 88 2.03 7.20 12.37
CA SER A 88 3.18 7.78 11.67
C SER A 88 2.71 8.70 10.55
N PRO A 89 3.31 9.89 10.39
CA PRO A 89 2.86 10.88 9.42
C PRO A 89 3.10 10.45 7.98
N VAL A 90 4.00 9.50 7.75
CA VAL A 90 4.40 9.05 6.42
C VAL A 90 4.26 7.54 6.34
N ARG A 91 3.70 7.05 5.25
CA ARG A 91 3.61 5.64 4.88
C ARG A 91 4.30 5.39 3.54
N TYR A 92 5.17 4.40 3.48
CA TYR A 92 5.62 3.84 2.21
C TYR A 92 4.86 2.54 1.98
N GLN A 93 4.22 2.43 0.82
CA GLN A 93 3.47 1.25 0.41
C GLN A 93 4.07 0.69 -0.88
N TYR A 94 4.31 -0.61 -0.91
CA TYR A 94 4.80 -1.33 -2.08
C TYR A 94 3.79 -2.40 -2.48
N LEU A 95 3.08 -2.16 -3.59
CA LEU A 95 2.12 -3.10 -4.15
C LEU A 95 2.88 -4.11 -5.00
N MET A 96 2.77 -5.37 -4.65
CA MET A 96 3.53 -6.44 -5.29
C MET A 96 2.61 -7.44 -6.00
N HIS A 97 3.05 -7.82 -7.19
CA HIS A 97 2.47 -8.92 -7.96
C HIS A 97 3.42 -10.10 -7.95
N ARG A 98 2.89 -11.31 -7.76
CA ARG A 98 3.67 -12.54 -7.88
C ARG A 98 4.12 -12.80 -9.31
N ARG A 99 5.23 -13.48 -9.45
CA ARG A 99 5.64 -14.06 -10.74
C ARG A 99 4.64 -15.13 -11.18
N ALA A 100 4.51 -15.32 -12.48
CA ALA A 100 3.56 -16.25 -13.07
C ALA A 100 3.83 -17.74 -12.74
N ASP A 101 5.04 -18.07 -12.31
CA ASP A 101 5.46 -19.41 -11.90
C ASP A 101 5.13 -19.73 -10.42
N PHE A 102 4.54 -18.79 -9.68
CA PHE A 102 4.04 -18.99 -8.32
C PHE A 102 2.51 -19.06 -8.27
N THR A 103 1.97 -19.97 -7.46
CA THR A 103 0.58 -19.83 -7.00
C THR A 103 0.51 -18.69 -5.97
N HIS A 104 -0.69 -18.17 -5.71
CA HIS A 104 -0.88 -17.11 -4.71
C HIS A 104 -0.40 -17.56 -3.31
N ASP A 105 -0.76 -18.77 -2.89
CA ASP A 105 -0.37 -19.32 -1.60
C ASP A 105 1.14 -19.52 -1.48
N GLN A 106 1.80 -20.01 -2.53
CA GLN A 106 3.26 -20.16 -2.55
C GLN A 106 3.97 -18.81 -2.44
N TYR A 107 3.43 -17.81 -3.12
CA TYR A 107 3.92 -16.44 -3.06
C TYR A 107 3.80 -15.87 -1.64
N LEU A 108 2.60 -15.93 -1.04
CA LEU A 108 2.37 -15.41 0.31
C LEU A 108 3.20 -16.14 1.36
N ALA A 109 3.30 -17.48 1.28
CA ALA A 109 4.13 -18.25 2.20
C ALA A 109 5.61 -17.84 2.16
N ARG A 110 6.16 -17.56 0.95
CA ARG A 110 7.54 -17.05 0.80
C ARG A 110 7.66 -15.63 1.32
N TYR A 111 6.72 -14.77 0.98
CA TYR A 111 6.69 -13.36 1.38
C TYR A 111 6.71 -13.23 2.91
N GLU A 112 5.88 -14.01 3.59
CA GLU A 112 5.80 -14.03 5.06
C GLU A 112 7.04 -14.64 5.72
N SER A 113 7.48 -15.84 5.26
CA SER A 113 8.49 -16.61 5.98
C SER A 113 9.94 -16.25 5.68
N ILE A 114 10.22 -15.68 4.51
CA ILE A 114 11.59 -15.37 4.06
C ILE A 114 11.77 -13.87 3.87
N HIS A 115 10.91 -13.26 3.06
CA HIS A 115 11.07 -11.85 2.69
C HIS A 115 10.84 -10.88 3.86
N SER A 116 10.07 -11.27 4.86
CA SER A 116 9.84 -10.47 6.08
C SER A 116 11.13 -10.12 6.83
N GLU A 117 12.17 -10.97 6.74
CA GLU A 117 13.46 -10.73 7.40
C GLU A 117 14.12 -9.43 6.93
N PHE A 118 13.94 -9.05 5.66
CA PHE A 118 14.51 -7.82 5.12
C PHE A 118 13.77 -6.59 5.69
N GLY A 119 12.45 -6.64 5.82
CA GLY A 119 11.68 -5.60 6.48
C GLY A 119 12.09 -5.43 7.95
N LEU A 120 12.28 -6.53 8.67
CA LEU A 120 12.74 -6.50 10.08
C LEU A 120 14.15 -5.92 10.24
N ARG A 121 15.00 -6.03 9.21
CA ARG A 121 16.37 -5.48 9.20
C ARG A 121 16.42 -4.07 8.63
N THR A 122 15.34 -3.59 8.00
CA THR A 122 15.30 -2.23 7.44
C THR A 122 15.37 -1.21 8.56
N PRO A 123 16.34 -0.30 8.54
CA PRO A 123 16.56 0.64 9.64
C PRO A 123 15.49 1.76 9.65
N ASN A 124 15.34 2.36 10.82
CA ASN A 124 14.52 3.55 11.03
C ASN A 124 13.04 3.39 10.66
N LEU A 125 12.50 2.18 10.83
CA LEU A 125 11.07 1.92 10.72
C LEU A 125 10.37 2.14 12.07
N ALA A 126 9.25 2.87 12.05
CA ALA A 126 8.32 2.98 13.17
C ALA A 126 7.30 1.82 13.18
N GLY A 127 7.09 1.16 12.04
CA GLY A 127 6.24 -0.02 11.90
C GLY A 127 6.46 -0.72 10.57
N TYR A 128 6.19 -2.04 10.56
CA TYR A 128 6.22 -2.84 9.35
C TYR A 128 5.09 -3.86 9.35
N VAL A 129 4.26 -3.77 8.32
CA VAL A 129 3.12 -4.64 8.10
C VAL A 129 3.19 -5.22 6.69
N GLN A 130 2.93 -6.50 6.57
CA GLN A 130 2.62 -7.15 5.29
C GLN A 130 1.10 -7.32 5.20
N PHE A 131 0.50 -6.74 4.18
CA PHE A 131 -0.91 -6.93 3.87
C PHE A 131 -1.05 -8.05 2.84
N HIS A 132 -1.60 -9.19 3.25
CA HIS A 132 -1.83 -10.36 2.41
C HIS A 132 -3.20 -10.25 1.77
N VAL A 133 -3.23 -10.08 0.45
CA VAL A 133 -4.47 -9.80 -0.28
C VAL A 133 -5.31 -11.06 -0.46
N ASP A 134 -6.59 -10.98 -0.11
CA ASP A 134 -7.62 -11.94 -0.51
C ASP A 134 -8.17 -11.50 -1.87
N LEU A 135 -7.83 -12.25 -2.92
CA LEU A 135 -8.18 -11.91 -4.30
C LEU A 135 -9.69 -11.99 -4.56
N GLU A 136 -10.41 -12.92 -3.90
CA GLU A 136 -11.85 -13.09 -4.07
C GLU A 136 -12.61 -11.95 -3.39
N ALA A 137 -12.33 -11.67 -2.13
CA ALA A 137 -12.92 -10.55 -1.40
C ALA A 137 -12.57 -9.19 -2.04
N SER A 138 -11.35 -9.07 -2.61
CA SER A 138 -10.93 -7.88 -3.35
C SER A 138 -11.76 -7.65 -4.62
N ALA A 139 -12.09 -8.70 -5.36
CA ALA A 139 -12.94 -8.59 -6.55
C ALA A 139 -14.37 -8.15 -6.20
N GLU A 140 -14.91 -8.62 -5.06
CA GLU A 140 -16.21 -8.15 -4.56
C GLU A 140 -16.17 -6.66 -4.17
N LEU A 141 -15.15 -6.23 -3.43
CA LEU A 141 -15.00 -4.82 -3.07
C LEU A 141 -14.79 -3.94 -4.29
N ALA A 142 -13.96 -4.37 -5.24
CA ALA A 142 -13.69 -3.65 -6.49
C ALA A 142 -14.98 -3.34 -7.27
N THR A 143 -15.88 -4.32 -7.36
CA THR A 143 -17.20 -4.16 -7.99
C THR A 143 -18.03 -3.09 -7.27
N ARG A 144 -18.08 -3.12 -5.94
CA ARG A 144 -18.87 -2.17 -5.13
C ARG A 144 -18.27 -0.76 -5.14
N ALA A 145 -16.94 -0.67 -5.10
CA ALA A 145 -16.19 0.59 -5.08
C ALA A 145 -15.96 1.18 -6.48
N ARG A 146 -16.35 0.47 -7.55
CA ARG A 146 -16.09 0.85 -8.95
C ARG A 146 -14.60 1.09 -9.23
N CYS A 147 -13.74 0.23 -8.68
CA CYS A 147 -12.30 0.24 -8.90
C CYS A 147 -11.94 -0.98 -9.75
N HIS A 148 -11.48 -0.77 -10.98
CA HIS A 148 -11.32 -1.85 -11.96
C HIS A 148 -9.88 -2.27 -12.23
N ALA A 149 -8.90 -1.59 -11.63
CA ALA A 149 -7.51 -2.03 -11.72
C ALA A 149 -7.34 -3.41 -11.06
N LYS A 150 -6.53 -4.25 -11.70
CA LYS A 150 -6.23 -5.59 -11.18
C LYS A 150 -5.62 -5.50 -9.78
N PRO A 151 -6.13 -6.23 -8.78
CA PRO A 151 -5.55 -6.25 -7.44
C PRO A 151 -4.12 -6.82 -7.46
N CYS A 152 -3.26 -6.29 -6.59
CA CYS A 152 -1.96 -6.89 -6.30
C CYS A 152 -2.12 -8.17 -5.48
N ASP A 153 -1.03 -8.92 -5.29
CA ASP A 153 -1.03 -10.13 -4.46
C ASP A 153 -0.74 -9.83 -2.99
N SER A 154 0.02 -8.76 -2.74
CA SER A 154 0.30 -8.25 -1.39
C SER A 154 0.70 -6.78 -1.43
N MET A 155 0.69 -6.16 -0.25
CA MET A 155 1.25 -4.83 -0.04
C MET A 155 2.20 -4.88 1.16
N SER A 156 3.42 -4.32 1.01
CA SER A 156 4.28 -3.99 2.13
C SER A 156 3.96 -2.58 2.59
N GLU A 157 3.74 -2.39 3.87
CA GLU A 157 3.52 -1.08 4.45
C GLU A 157 4.60 -0.78 5.50
N LEU A 158 5.34 0.30 5.27
CA LEU A 158 6.31 0.83 6.20
C LEU A 158 5.79 2.13 6.81
N HIS A 159 5.77 2.17 8.13
CA HIS A 159 5.43 3.36 8.91
C HIS A 159 6.70 4.14 9.21
N LEU A 160 6.72 5.41 8.86
CA LEU A 160 7.92 6.25 8.91
C LEU A 160 7.66 7.51 9.73
N ASP A 161 8.60 7.86 10.61
CA ASP A 161 8.56 9.14 11.34
C ASP A 161 8.81 10.32 10.40
N SER A 162 9.72 10.15 9.43
CA SER A 162 9.93 11.06 8.30
C SER A 162 10.65 10.36 7.16
N MET A 163 10.55 10.91 5.96
CA MET A 163 11.29 10.42 4.79
C MET A 163 12.79 10.62 4.94
N GLU A 164 13.21 11.73 5.54
CA GLU A 164 14.62 12.06 5.75
C GLU A 164 15.27 11.01 6.64
N HIS A 165 14.66 10.70 7.78
CA HIS A 165 15.17 9.70 8.74
C HIS A 165 15.24 8.30 8.12
N PHE A 166 14.24 7.93 7.34
CA PHE A 166 14.22 6.65 6.62
C PHE A 166 15.36 6.57 5.59
N ILE A 167 15.54 7.62 4.76
CA ILE A 167 16.59 7.67 3.74
C ILE A 167 17.99 7.61 4.38
N GLU A 168 18.21 8.29 5.50
CA GLU A 168 19.47 8.20 6.25
C GLU A 168 19.80 6.76 6.64
N GLY A 169 18.81 6.02 7.14
CA GLY A 169 18.95 4.61 7.48
C GLY A 169 19.29 3.73 6.27
N VAL A 170 18.58 3.91 5.16
CA VAL A 170 18.82 3.16 3.91
C VAL A 170 20.21 3.45 3.34
N ILE A 171 20.67 4.69 3.39
CA ILE A 171 22.02 5.07 2.94
C ILE A 171 23.11 4.46 3.85
N ALA A 172 22.86 4.39 5.15
CA ALA A 172 23.79 3.79 6.10
C ALA A 172 23.90 2.26 5.98
N HIS A 173 22.84 1.60 5.49
CA HIS A 173 22.72 0.14 5.38
C HIS A 173 22.24 -0.30 3.99
N PRO A 174 22.98 0.03 2.92
CA PRO A 174 22.54 -0.25 1.53
C PRO A 174 22.46 -1.75 1.22
N GLU A 175 23.16 -2.60 1.99
CA GLU A 175 23.15 -4.05 1.86
C GLU A 175 21.77 -4.64 2.08
N VAL A 176 20.96 -4.12 3.02
CA VAL A 176 19.62 -4.63 3.31
C VAL A 176 18.70 -4.46 2.10
N GLY A 177 18.70 -3.29 1.48
CA GLY A 177 17.92 -3.03 0.28
C GLY A 177 18.36 -3.89 -0.91
N ALA A 178 19.69 -4.08 -1.08
CA ALA A 178 20.23 -4.90 -2.16
C ALA A 178 19.84 -6.39 -2.00
N GLU A 179 19.90 -6.91 -0.78
CA GLU A 179 19.50 -8.29 -0.47
C GLU A 179 17.99 -8.48 -0.64
N ALA A 180 17.15 -7.53 -0.18
CA ALA A 180 15.71 -7.55 -0.39
C ALA A 180 15.38 -7.58 -1.88
N GLN A 181 16.01 -6.72 -2.67
CA GLN A 181 15.84 -6.68 -4.12
C GLN A 181 16.23 -8.01 -4.79
N ALA A 182 17.35 -8.61 -4.40
CA ALA A 182 17.80 -9.90 -4.94
C ALA A 182 16.86 -11.05 -4.55
N ASP A 183 16.18 -10.97 -3.41
CA ASP A 183 15.15 -11.94 -3.04
C ASP A 183 13.86 -11.71 -3.82
N GLU A 184 13.41 -10.47 -4.01
CA GLU A 184 12.22 -10.13 -4.81
C GLU A 184 12.30 -10.68 -6.24
N GLU A 185 13.47 -10.63 -6.89
CA GLU A 185 13.68 -11.16 -8.25
C GLU A 185 13.29 -12.64 -8.39
N ARG A 186 13.21 -13.36 -7.28
CA ARG A 186 12.89 -14.80 -7.27
C ARG A 186 11.39 -15.08 -7.29
N PHE A 187 10.54 -14.15 -6.79
CA PHE A 187 9.11 -14.41 -6.61
C PHE A 187 8.19 -13.24 -6.97
N VAL A 188 8.71 -12.01 -7.09
CA VAL A 188 7.95 -10.79 -7.43
C VAL A 188 8.09 -10.49 -8.93
N ALA A 189 6.98 -10.19 -9.59
CA ALA A 189 6.93 -9.60 -10.93
C ALA A 189 7.17 -8.09 -10.80
N ARG A 190 8.43 -7.68 -10.74
CA ARG A 190 8.85 -6.31 -10.42
C ARG A 190 8.38 -5.29 -11.43
N GLU A 191 8.25 -5.68 -12.69
CA GLU A 191 7.74 -4.85 -13.79
C GLU A 191 6.26 -4.47 -13.62
N LEU A 192 5.51 -5.23 -12.80
CA LEU A 192 4.11 -4.99 -12.45
C LEU A 192 3.95 -4.37 -11.05
N SER A 193 5.02 -4.38 -10.26
CA SER A 193 5.03 -3.97 -8.86
C SER A 193 5.59 -2.56 -8.72
N PHE A 194 5.05 -1.78 -7.81
CA PHE A 194 5.51 -0.40 -7.63
C PHE A 194 5.29 0.09 -6.20
N GLY A 195 6.22 0.92 -5.74
CA GLY A 195 6.17 1.55 -4.44
C GLY A 195 5.87 3.05 -4.54
N PHE A 196 5.26 3.58 -3.49
CA PHE A 196 4.96 5.00 -3.38
C PHE A 196 4.88 5.44 -1.93
N THR A 197 4.99 6.74 -1.72
CA THR A 197 4.95 7.35 -0.38
C THR A 197 3.72 8.22 -0.24
N HIS A 198 3.06 8.12 0.90
CA HIS A 198 1.89 8.90 1.28
C HIS A 198 2.12 9.67 2.58
N THR A 199 1.42 10.80 2.69
CA THR A 199 1.20 11.54 3.95
C THR A 199 -0.15 11.14 4.52
N VAL A 200 -0.19 10.75 5.79
CA VAL A 200 -1.43 10.50 6.54
C VAL A 200 -2.12 11.84 6.84
N LEU A 201 -3.44 11.92 6.61
CA LEU A 201 -4.25 13.13 6.83
C LEU A 201 -4.81 13.20 8.26
#